data_7f78e2f27028be167574bcbda16b0c52
#
_entry.id   7f78e2f27028be167574bcbda16b0c52
#
_cell.length_a   1.000
_cell.length_b   1.000
_cell.length_c   1.000
_cell.angle_alpha   90.00
_cell.angle_beta   90.00
_cell.angle_gamma   90.00
#
_symmetry.space_group_name_H-M   'P 1'
#
loop_
_entity.id
_entity.type
_entity.pdbx_description
1 polymer ?
#
loop_
_entity_poly.entity_id
_entity_poly.type
_entity_poly.pdbx_seq_one_letter_code
_entity_poly.pdbx_strand_id
1 'polypeptide(L)'
;MHRIVLFLIFSFIFSPIGAQTSIAGLFPLENSGRLVWNFNAGWRFHLGDVAGAEAKDFNDKAWEVVSTPHSVQLMPAEASGCRNYQGIAWYRKHFTMPKECQGRDVTLYFEAIMGKQTIYVNGQKVKEHEGGYLPFSISLAGCSVGDDIIIAIKADNSDDKNYPPGKKQMTLDFAYHGGIYRDVWLIAKNKVAITDVNEENKVAGGGLFVHYANISEKSAEVFVNTEVRNNDSKARSITIENSLVPYAAIVSQRIKLQPGETKTVTQRFLVKKPHLWSPETPYLYSIATRIKEGKQSLDGGITKIGIRSFEFKGKEGFWLNGKKYHQLVGANRHQDFAYVGNAL
;
A
#
# COMPACT_ATOMS: atom_id res chain seq x y z
N MET A 1 -10.72 17.15 -64.21
CA MET A 1 -9.67 17.07 -63.16
C MET A 1 -10.36 17.02 -61.82
N HIS A 2 -10.54 15.81 -61.25
CA HIS A 2 -11.13 15.61 -59.91
C HIS A 2 -9.99 15.48 -58.90
N ARG A 3 -9.96 16.42 -57.95
CA ARG A 3 -9.01 16.34 -56.81
C ARG A 3 -9.65 15.46 -55.72
N ILE A 4 -9.06 14.30 -55.49
CA ILE A 4 -9.37 13.43 -54.34
C ILE A 4 -8.63 14.04 -53.14
N VAL A 5 -9.40 14.51 -52.14
CA VAL A 5 -8.88 14.92 -50.83
C VAL A 5 -8.89 13.68 -49.91
N LEU A 6 -7.70 13.20 -49.64
CA LEU A 6 -7.50 12.06 -48.70
C LEU A 6 -7.54 12.58 -47.28
N PHE A 7 -8.62 12.29 -46.52
CA PHE A 7 -8.70 12.53 -45.10
C PHE A 7 -7.96 11.40 -44.34
N LEU A 8 -6.78 11.70 -43.84
CA LEU A 8 -6.08 10.84 -42.88
C LEU A 8 -6.76 10.99 -41.52
N ILE A 9 -7.55 9.98 -41.14
CA ILE A 9 -8.08 9.85 -39.77
C ILE A 9 -6.95 9.31 -38.88
N PHE A 10 -6.33 10.19 -38.09
CA PHE A 10 -5.45 9.78 -37.01
C PHE A 10 -6.32 9.22 -35.87
N SER A 11 -6.45 7.90 -35.81
CA SER A 11 -6.98 7.22 -34.60
C SER A 11 -5.93 7.35 -33.52
N PHE A 12 -6.12 8.30 -32.61
CA PHE A 12 -5.42 8.29 -31.32
C PHE A 12 -5.89 7.07 -30.53
N ILE A 13 -5.09 6.02 -30.54
CA ILE A 13 -5.23 4.93 -29.59
C ILE A 13 -4.82 5.52 -28.23
N PHE A 14 -5.80 5.96 -27.45
CA PHE A 14 -5.62 6.20 -26.04
C PHE A 14 -5.35 4.84 -25.38
N SER A 15 -4.08 4.44 -25.30
CA SER A 15 -3.68 3.45 -24.30
C SER A 15 -3.99 4.09 -22.94
N PRO A 16 -4.83 3.50 -22.08
CA PRO A 16 -4.94 3.98 -20.72
C PRO A 16 -3.55 3.80 -20.10
N ILE A 17 -2.85 4.91 -19.90
CA ILE A 17 -1.66 4.96 -19.07
C ILE A 17 -2.20 4.56 -17.71
N GLY A 18 -2.04 3.29 -17.32
CA GLY A 18 -2.35 2.82 -16.00
C GLY A 18 -1.47 3.62 -15.03
N ALA A 19 -2.02 4.70 -14.50
CA ALA A 19 -1.36 5.45 -13.45
C ALA A 19 -0.99 4.48 -12.34
N GLN A 20 0.22 4.56 -11.84
CA GLN A 20 0.64 3.78 -10.69
C GLN A 20 -0.36 4.07 -9.57
N THR A 21 -1.05 3.03 -9.11
CA THR A 21 -2.18 3.20 -8.19
C THR A 21 -1.72 3.54 -6.78
N SER A 22 -0.48 3.16 -6.43
CA SER A 22 0.05 3.34 -5.08
C SER A 22 1.57 3.27 -5.07
N ILE A 23 2.21 4.18 -4.32
CA ILE A 23 3.67 4.15 -4.08
C ILE A 23 4.03 3.02 -3.10
N ALA A 24 3.15 2.70 -2.16
CA ALA A 24 3.35 1.64 -1.18
C ALA A 24 3.12 0.22 -1.73
N GLY A 25 2.88 0.06 -3.02
CA GLY A 25 2.76 -1.24 -3.68
C GLY A 25 1.36 -1.83 -3.71
N LEU A 26 0.32 -1.01 -3.50
CA LEU A 26 -1.05 -1.42 -3.70
C LEU A 26 -1.36 -1.47 -5.21
N PHE A 27 -1.24 -2.67 -5.80
CA PHE A 27 -1.52 -2.89 -7.21
C PHE A 27 -2.81 -3.71 -7.37
N PRO A 28 -3.95 -3.08 -7.66
CA PRO A 28 -5.21 -3.78 -7.87
C PRO A 28 -5.13 -4.64 -9.13
N LEU A 29 -5.77 -5.80 -9.07
CA LEU A 29 -5.95 -6.69 -10.20
C LEU A 29 -7.38 -6.55 -10.70
N GLU A 30 -7.54 -6.20 -11.97
CA GLU A 30 -8.86 -6.04 -12.59
C GLU A 30 -9.72 -7.29 -12.42
N ASN A 31 -11.01 -7.08 -12.17
CA ASN A 31 -11.99 -8.14 -11.98
C ASN A 31 -11.60 -9.17 -10.91
N SER A 32 -10.82 -8.75 -9.91
CA SER A 32 -10.40 -9.62 -8.82
C SER A 32 -11.47 -9.82 -7.74
N GLY A 33 -12.49 -8.97 -7.73
CA GLY A 33 -13.49 -8.91 -6.66
C GLY A 33 -13.10 -7.95 -5.51
N ARG A 34 -11.84 -7.53 -5.41
CA ARG A 34 -11.41 -6.44 -4.51
C ARG A 34 -11.78 -5.10 -5.13
N LEU A 35 -12.38 -4.22 -4.35
CA LEU A 35 -12.69 -2.85 -4.76
C LEU A 35 -11.73 -1.91 -4.04
N VAL A 36 -11.20 -0.93 -4.78
CA VAL A 36 -10.23 0.03 -4.28
C VAL A 36 -10.59 1.40 -4.81
N TRP A 37 -10.78 2.37 -3.91
CA TRP A 37 -11.05 3.77 -4.26
C TRP A 37 -10.00 4.67 -3.67
N ASN A 38 -9.59 5.66 -4.43
CA ASN A 38 -8.81 6.77 -3.90
C ASN A 38 -9.66 7.55 -2.89
N PHE A 39 -9.10 7.80 -1.71
CA PHE A 39 -9.80 8.43 -0.59
C PHE A 39 -9.17 9.78 -0.20
N ASN A 40 -8.40 10.37 -1.09
CA ASN A 40 -7.57 11.55 -0.82
C ASN A 40 -8.36 12.85 -0.69
N ALA A 41 -9.40 13.07 -1.49
CA ALA A 41 -10.08 14.35 -1.57
C ALA A 41 -11.01 14.63 -0.37
N GLY A 42 -11.13 15.90 0.01
CA GLY A 42 -12.20 16.37 0.91
C GLY A 42 -11.98 16.09 2.40
N TRP A 43 -10.75 16.09 2.87
CA TRP A 43 -10.43 16.11 4.29
C TRP A 43 -10.60 17.52 4.86
N ARG A 44 -11.11 17.62 6.09
CA ARG A 44 -11.11 18.83 6.89
C ARG A 44 -9.83 18.83 7.74
N PHE A 45 -9.08 19.90 7.69
CA PHE A 45 -7.77 20.03 8.35
C PHE A 45 -7.76 21.17 9.36
N HIS A 46 -7.11 20.97 10.50
CA HIS A 46 -6.83 22.00 11.49
C HIS A 46 -5.44 21.81 12.07
N LEU A 47 -4.65 22.87 12.05
CA LEU A 47 -3.33 22.90 12.67
C LEU A 47 -3.46 23.22 14.16
N GLY A 48 -2.87 22.41 15.01
CA GLY A 48 -2.98 22.51 16.47
C GLY A 48 -3.96 21.51 17.07
N ASP A 49 -3.95 21.40 18.40
CA ASP A 49 -4.88 20.51 19.11
C ASP A 49 -6.24 21.19 19.32
N VAL A 50 -7.30 20.41 19.21
CA VAL A 50 -8.67 20.86 19.41
C VAL A 50 -9.40 19.84 20.28
N ALA A 51 -9.87 20.28 21.45
CA ALA A 51 -10.64 19.43 22.36
C ALA A 51 -11.96 19.02 21.73
N GLY A 52 -12.30 17.73 21.84
CA GLY A 52 -13.54 17.15 21.31
C GLY A 52 -13.56 16.94 19.80
N ALA A 53 -12.44 17.16 19.08
CA ALA A 53 -12.38 17.00 17.64
C ALA A 53 -12.58 15.56 17.16
N GLU A 54 -12.49 14.58 18.06
CA GLU A 54 -12.82 13.18 17.82
C GLU A 54 -14.33 12.92 17.73
N ALA A 55 -15.17 13.77 18.35
CA ALA A 55 -16.59 13.53 18.49
C ALA A 55 -17.32 13.54 17.12
N LYS A 56 -18.32 12.67 16.99
CA LYS A 56 -19.10 12.56 15.74
C LYS A 56 -19.80 13.85 15.37
N ASP A 57 -20.32 14.57 16.35
CA ASP A 57 -21.11 15.81 16.20
C ASP A 57 -20.28 17.09 16.26
N PHE A 58 -18.94 16.97 16.34
CA PHE A 58 -18.05 18.12 16.33
C PHE A 58 -18.20 18.93 15.03
N ASN A 59 -18.33 20.25 15.18
CA ASN A 59 -18.50 21.17 14.05
C ASN A 59 -17.16 21.58 13.44
N ASP A 60 -16.81 20.93 12.35
CA ASP A 60 -15.58 21.18 11.57
C ASP A 60 -15.81 22.03 10.31
N LYS A 61 -16.97 22.69 10.16
CA LYS A 61 -17.31 23.46 8.95
C LYS A 61 -16.34 24.59 8.64
N ALA A 62 -15.73 25.18 9.68
CA ALA A 62 -14.76 26.26 9.54
C ALA A 62 -13.33 25.75 9.24
N TRP A 63 -13.08 24.44 9.27
CA TRP A 63 -11.78 23.88 8.99
C TRP A 63 -11.43 23.95 7.50
N GLU A 64 -10.15 24.05 7.19
CA GLU A 64 -9.66 24.03 5.82
C GLU A 64 -10.00 22.73 5.12
N VAL A 65 -10.39 22.80 3.84
CA VAL A 65 -10.63 21.62 3.00
C VAL A 65 -9.38 21.31 2.23
N VAL A 66 -8.81 20.13 2.47
CA VAL A 66 -7.57 19.68 1.83
C VAL A 66 -7.75 18.34 1.13
N SER A 67 -6.78 18.04 0.27
CA SER A 67 -6.61 16.70 -0.31
C SER A 67 -5.28 16.12 0.14
N THR A 68 -5.24 14.82 0.47
CA THR A 68 -3.99 14.10 0.68
C THR A 68 -3.39 13.67 -0.67
N PRO A 69 -2.08 13.50 -0.81
CA PRO A 69 -1.02 13.80 0.16
C PRO A 69 -1.03 15.26 0.62
N HIS A 70 -0.89 15.48 1.93
CA HIS A 70 -0.96 16.82 2.54
C HIS A 70 0.12 17.01 3.60
N SER A 71 0.83 18.14 3.53
CA SER A 71 1.75 18.59 4.57
C SER A 71 1.07 19.58 5.49
N VAL A 72 1.25 19.45 6.80
CA VAL A 72 0.63 20.35 7.81
C VAL A 72 1.02 21.82 7.68
N GLN A 73 2.10 22.09 6.97
CA GLN A 73 2.59 23.45 6.74
C GLN A 73 3.26 23.52 5.37
N LEU A 74 2.99 24.61 4.64
CA LEU A 74 3.74 24.92 3.43
C LEU A 74 5.17 25.28 3.77
N MET A 75 6.12 24.74 3.03
CA MET A 75 7.54 24.94 3.22
C MET A 75 8.09 25.98 2.25
N PRO A 76 9.20 26.70 2.60
CA PRO A 76 9.91 27.51 1.63
C PRO A 76 10.37 26.69 0.43
N ALA A 77 10.63 27.32 -0.71
CA ALA A 77 11.12 26.66 -1.92
C ALA A 77 12.44 25.91 -1.72
N GLU A 78 13.25 26.33 -0.75
CA GLU A 78 14.48 25.66 -0.34
C GLU A 78 14.30 25.09 1.07
N ALA A 79 13.49 24.03 1.17
CA ALA A 79 13.04 23.49 2.45
C ALA A 79 14.01 22.48 3.06
N SER A 80 15.02 22.00 2.32
CA SER A 80 15.96 20.99 2.81
C SER A 80 16.69 21.44 4.08
N GLY A 81 16.57 20.65 5.15
CA GLY A 81 17.12 21.01 6.46
C GLY A 81 16.36 22.11 7.21
N CYS A 82 15.29 22.67 6.65
CA CYS A 82 14.46 23.66 7.32
C CYS A 82 13.66 23.05 8.46
N ARG A 83 13.47 23.86 9.49
CA ARG A 83 12.54 23.51 10.56
C ARG A 83 11.12 23.74 10.09
N ASN A 84 10.26 22.77 10.35
CA ASN A 84 8.84 22.85 10.08
C ASN A 84 8.04 22.71 11.37
N TYR A 85 6.73 22.86 11.26
CA TYR A 85 5.83 22.65 12.38
C TYR A 85 6.00 21.25 12.98
N GLN A 86 6.11 21.21 14.31
CA GLN A 86 6.08 19.99 15.10
C GLN A 86 5.01 20.12 16.17
N GLY A 87 4.13 19.15 16.24
CA GLY A 87 2.99 19.15 17.14
C GLY A 87 1.78 18.47 16.54
N ILE A 88 0.64 18.73 17.14
CA ILE A 88 -0.62 18.09 16.80
C ILE A 88 -1.29 18.80 15.63
N ALA A 89 -1.86 18.01 14.74
CA ALA A 89 -2.80 18.44 13.71
C ALA A 89 -3.98 17.46 13.65
N TRP A 90 -5.13 17.95 13.26
CA TRP A 90 -6.33 17.16 13.10
C TRP A 90 -6.75 17.08 11.65
N TYR A 91 -7.19 15.88 11.24
CA TYR A 91 -7.85 15.60 9.98
C TYR A 91 -9.21 14.98 10.25
N ARG A 92 -10.25 15.47 9.58
CA ARG A 92 -11.59 14.87 9.66
C ARG A 92 -12.12 14.66 8.26
N LYS A 93 -12.84 13.57 8.06
CA LYS A 93 -13.50 13.29 6.79
C LYS A 93 -14.88 12.71 6.99
N HIS A 94 -15.84 13.31 6.29
CA HIS A 94 -17.23 12.88 6.22
C HIS A 94 -17.43 12.12 4.91
N PHE A 95 -18.03 10.95 4.97
CA PHE A 95 -18.40 10.20 3.77
C PHE A 95 -19.53 9.23 4.05
N THR A 96 -20.26 8.88 2.99
CA THR A 96 -21.31 7.87 3.06
C THR A 96 -20.75 6.54 2.54
N MET A 97 -20.98 5.43 3.28
CA MET A 97 -20.51 4.10 2.88
C MET A 97 -21.11 3.71 1.52
N PRO A 98 -20.28 3.43 0.50
CA PRO A 98 -20.75 3.06 -0.83
C PRO A 98 -21.57 1.77 -0.83
N LYS A 99 -22.59 1.71 -1.70
CA LYS A 99 -23.44 0.50 -1.86
C LYS A 99 -22.67 -0.75 -2.27
N GLU A 100 -21.57 -0.59 -2.98
CA GLU A 100 -20.67 -1.66 -3.43
C GLU A 100 -19.96 -2.35 -2.25
N CYS A 101 -19.95 -1.73 -1.07
CA CYS A 101 -19.40 -2.30 0.16
C CYS A 101 -20.34 -3.31 0.85
N GLN A 102 -21.57 -3.49 0.35
CA GLN A 102 -22.54 -4.41 0.94
C GLN A 102 -21.97 -5.83 1.07
N GLY A 103 -21.99 -6.36 2.30
CA GLY A 103 -21.52 -7.71 2.62
C GLY A 103 -20.01 -7.92 2.53
N ARG A 104 -19.23 -6.85 2.49
CA ARG A 104 -17.78 -6.88 2.39
C ARG A 104 -17.10 -6.46 3.69
N ASP A 105 -15.84 -6.83 3.83
CA ASP A 105 -14.95 -6.26 4.83
C ASP A 105 -14.33 -4.99 4.26
N VAL A 106 -14.54 -3.88 4.94
CA VAL A 106 -14.10 -2.55 4.48
C VAL A 106 -13.01 -2.03 5.40
N THR A 107 -11.93 -1.55 4.81
CA THR A 107 -10.79 -0.95 5.51
C THR A 107 -10.40 0.38 4.88
N LEU A 108 -9.86 1.28 5.70
CA LEU A 108 -9.06 2.40 5.21
C LEU A 108 -7.58 2.03 5.34
N TYR A 109 -6.87 2.17 4.24
CA TYR A 109 -5.44 1.93 4.16
C TYR A 109 -4.72 3.28 4.00
N PHE A 110 -3.86 3.59 4.93
CA PHE A 110 -3.00 4.77 4.92
C PHE A 110 -1.60 4.35 4.50
N GLU A 111 -1.07 4.94 3.46
CA GLU A 111 0.30 4.63 3.02
C GLU A 111 1.35 5.19 3.99
N ALA A 112 1.12 6.36 4.56
CA ALA A 112 1.84 6.88 5.72
C ALA A 112 1.19 8.15 6.28
N ILE A 113 1.29 8.30 7.60
CA ILE A 113 1.01 9.52 8.34
C ILE A 113 2.21 9.76 9.26
N MET A 114 2.79 10.95 9.26
CA MET A 114 3.99 11.21 10.04
C MET A 114 3.69 11.27 11.54
N GLY A 115 4.53 10.58 12.33
CA GLY A 115 4.55 10.70 13.77
C GLY A 115 3.69 9.68 14.51
N LYS A 116 2.91 10.14 15.48
CA LYS A 116 1.98 9.35 16.28
C LYS A 116 0.55 9.71 15.93
N GLN A 117 -0.28 8.70 15.67
CA GLN A 117 -1.66 8.89 15.27
C GLN A 117 -2.63 8.23 16.23
N THR A 118 -3.71 8.94 16.56
CA THR A 118 -4.92 8.37 17.18
C THR A 118 -6.08 8.51 16.19
N ILE A 119 -6.70 7.39 15.83
CA ILE A 119 -7.75 7.37 14.82
C ILE A 119 -9.07 6.99 15.44
N TYR A 120 -10.10 7.75 15.06
CA TYR A 120 -11.48 7.60 15.53
C TYR A 120 -12.41 7.38 14.35
N VAL A 121 -13.38 6.50 14.53
CA VAL A 121 -14.52 6.29 13.62
C VAL A 121 -15.79 6.59 14.38
N ASN A 122 -16.58 7.55 13.92
CA ASN A 122 -17.82 8.00 14.58
C ASN A 122 -17.64 8.32 16.07
N GLY A 123 -16.50 8.94 16.45
CA GLY A 123 -16.17 9.31 17.82
C GLY A 123 -15.54 8.19 18.67
N GLN A 124 -15.49 6.96 18.17
CA GLN A 124 -14.88 5.83 18.88
C GLN A 124 -13.42 5.66 18.45
N LYS A 125 -12.49 5.60 19.40
CA LYS A 125 -11.08 5.30 19.13
C LYS A 125 -10.96 3.86 18.61
N VAL A 126 -10.39 3.71 17.39
CA VAL A 126 -10.24 2.41 16.74
C VAL A 126 -8.78 1.97 16.63
N LYS A 127 -7.83 2.91 16.58
CA LYS A 127 -6.41 2.58 16.47
C LYS A 127 -5.51 3.68 17.03
N GLU A 128 -4.39 3.28 17.57
CA GLU A 128 -3.18 4.09 17.73
C GLU A 128 -2.08 3.50 16.87
N HIS A 129 -1.29 4.36 16.22
CA HIS A 129 -0.17 3.95 15.40
C HIS A 129 1.00 4.90 15.67
N GLU A 130 2.22 4.35 15.70
CA GLU A 130 3.46 5.09 15.89
C GLU A 130 4.42 4.80 14.73
N GLY A 131 5.01 5.84 14.21
CA GLY A 131 5.91 5.79 13.07
C GLY A 131 5.39 6.63 11.91
N GLY A 132 6.26 6.93 10.93
CA GLY A 132 5.87 7.85 9.88
C GLY A 132 6.10 7.31 8.47
N TYR A 133 6.64 6.10 8.33
CA TYR A 133 7.17 5.63 7.04
C TYR A 133 6.53 4.35 6.53
N LEU A 134 5.79 3.64 7.38
CA LEU A 134 5.14 2.39 7.04
C LEU A 134 3.62 2.55 6.91
N PRO A 135 3.00 1.81 6.00
CA PRO A 135 1.56 1.80 5.86
C PRO A 135 0.87 1.06 7.00
N PHE A 136 -0.38 1.41 7.23
CA PHE A 136 -1.26 0.71 8.17
C PHE A 136 -2.72 0.81 7.71
N SER A 137 -3.55 -0.09 8.25
CA SER A 137 -4.99 -0.12 7.95
C SER A 137 -5.82 0.05 9.22
N ILE A 138 -7.05 0.54 9.05
CA ILE A 138 -8.10 0.47 10.06
C ILE A 138 -9.32 -0.23 9.49
N SER A 139 -9.98 -1.04 10.31
CA SER A 139 -11.25 -1.67 9.94
C SER A 139 -12.43 -0.71 10.13
N LEU A 140 -13.35 -0.71 9.17
CA LEU A 140 -14.64 -0.04 9.26
C LEU A 140 -15.75 -1.04 9.64
N ALA A 141 -15.41 -2.11 10.34
CA ALA A 141 -16.40 -3.05 10.87
C ALA A 141 -17.41 -2.32 11.78
N GLY A 142 -18.68 -2.62 11.61
CA GLY A 142 -19.77 -1.92 12.33
C GLY A 142 -20.33 -0.70 11.59
N CYS A 143 -19.73 -0.30 10.46
CA CYS A 143 -20.32 0.70 9.56
C CYS A 143 -21.09 -0.01 8.44
N SER A 144 -22.30 0.44 8.17
CA SER A 144 -23.19 -0.12 7.16
C SER A 144 -23.28 0.75 5.91
N VAL A 145 -23.69 0.14 4.81
CA VAL A 145 -23.97 0.88 3.57
C VAL A 145 -25.02 1.95 3.82
N GLY A 146 -24.75 3.15 3.31
CA GLY A 146 -25.60 4.32 3.50
C GLY A 146 -25.40 5.07 4.82
N ASP A 147 -24.59 4.54 5.76
CA ASP A 147 -24.25 5.28 6.97
C ASP A 147 -23.39 6.50 6.63
N ASP A 148 -23.67 7.61 7.32
CA ASP A 148 -22.77 8.75 7.36
C ASP A 148 -21.70 8.52 8.39
N ILE A 149 -20.47 8.37 7.91
CA ILE A 149 -19.30 8.00 8.67
C ILE A 149 -18.37 9.20 8.79
N ILE A 150 -17.85 9.38 9.99
CA ILE A 150 -16.83 10.39 10.29
C ILE A 150 -15.55 9.68 10.70
N ILE A 151 -14.49 9.93 9.97
CA ILE A 151 -13.12 9.59 10.36
C ILE A 151 -12.48 10.82 10.97
N ALA A 152 -11.95 10.73 12.18
CA ALA A 152 -11.15 11.77 12.80
C ALA A 152 -9.76 11.22 13.14
N ILE A 153 -8.72 11.97 12.82
CA ILE A 153 -7.33 11.59 13.01
C ILE A 153 -6.62 12.72 13.75
N LYS A 154 -6.12 12.41 14.94
CA LYS A 154 -5.14 13.23 15.64
C LYS A 154 -3.76 12.76 15.22
N ALA A 155 -3.00 13.60 14.51
CA ALA A 155 -1.65 13.32 14.06
C ALA A 155 -0.67 14.24 14.78
N ASP A 156 0.35 13.66 15.40
CA ASP A 156 1.38 14.39 16.16
C ASP A 156 2.77 14.04 15.61
N ASN A 157 3.46 15.02 15.04
CA ASN A 157 4.81 14.87 14.52
C ASN A 157 5.88 15.48 15.44
N SER A 158 5.59 15.65 16.72
CA SER A 158 6.57 16.06 17.72
C SER A 158 7.76 15.11 17.77
N ASP A 159 8.90 15.61 18.21
CA ASP A 159 10.10 14.79 18.42
C ASP A 159 9.80 13.64 19.39
N ASP A 160 10.07 12.42 18.97
CA ASP A 160 9.95 11.23 19.82
C ASP A 160 11.15 10.29 19.59
N LYS A 161 11.68 9.72 20.68
CA LYS A 161 12.81 8.78 20.66
C LYS A 161 12.39 7.33 20.39
N ASN A 162 11.10 7.01 20.49
CA ASN A 162 10.60 5.64 20.47
C ASN A 162 10.34 5.12 19.05
N TYR A 163 10.23 6.01 18.05
CA TYR A 163 10.06 5.62 16.64
C TYR A 163 10.93 6.47 15.70
N PRO A 164 11.28 5.98 14.50
CA PRO A 164 12.10 6.73 13.54
C PRO A 164 11.54 8.11 13.19
N PRO A 165 12.41 9.15 13.09
CA PRO A 165 13.87 9.07 13.10
C PRO A 165 14.52 8.93 14.50
N GLY A 166 13.77 9.02 15.58
CA GLY A 166 14.26 8.78 16.94
C GLY A 166 15.16 9.90 17.52
N LYS A 167 15.24 11.03 16.81
CA LYS A 167 16.07 12.19 17.15
C LYS A 167 15.27 13.47 16.99
N LYS A 168 15.68 14.51 17.70
CA LYS A 168 15.09 15.84 17.53
C LYS A 168 15.33 16.34 16.11
N GLN A 169 14.31 16.88 15.45
CA GLN A 169 14.40 17.41 14.08
C GLN A 169 15.53 18.44 13.95
N MET A 170 15.70 19.29 14.97
CA MET A 170 16.76 20.31 14.98
C MET A 170 18.20 19.76 14.95
N THR A 171 18.40 18.47 15.21
CA THR A 171 19.71 17.79 15.18
C THR A 171 19.94 17.01 13.91
N LEU A 172 18.98 16.99 12.99
CA LEU A 172 19.02 16.27 11.73
C LEU A 172 19.39 17.25 10.59
N ASP A 173 19.95 16.71 9.54
CA ASP A 173 20.23 17.39 8.28
C ASP A 173 19.09 17.25 7.25
N PHE A 174 17.96 16.66 7.66
CA PHE A 174 16.73 16.56 6.88
C PHE A 174 15.51 16.89 7.75
N ALA A 175 14.42 17.28 7.10
CA ALA A 175 13.14 17.51 7.76
C ALA A 175 12.21 16.30 7.58
N TYR A 176 11.36 16.02 8.58
CA TYR A 176 10.22 15.13 8.46
C TYR A 176 8.93 15.94 8.65
N HIS A 177 8.12 15.97 7.60
CA HIS A 177 6.95 16.84 7.52
C HIS A 177 5.73 16.14 8.10
N GLY A 178 4.97 16.82 8.96
CA GLY A 178 3.76 16.29 9.57
C GLY A 178 2.62 16.15 8.56
N GLY A 179 1.63 15.35 8.91
CA GLY A 179 0.39 15.18 8.17
C GLY A 179 0.22 13.83 7.49
N ILE A 180 -0.90 13.69 6.78
CA ILE A 180 -1.18 12.55 5.90
C ILE A 180 -0.45 12.81 4.58
N TYR A 181 0.85 12.54 4.55
CA TYR A 181 1.73 12.95 3.45
C TYR A 181 1.83 11.94 2.30
N ARG A 182 1.03 10.86 2.37
CA ARG A 182 0.85 9.87 1.31
C ARG A 182 -0.62 9.57 1.07
N ASP A 183 -0.89 8.71 0.09
CA ASP A 183 -2.24 8.35 -0.31
C ASP A 183 -3.03 7.62 0.77
N VAL A 184 -4.35 7.81 0.71
CA VAL A 184 -5.34 7.07 1.51
C VAL A 184 -6.28 6.33 0.56
N TRP A 185 -6.56 5.07 0.88
CA TRP A 185 -7.38 4.19 0.06
C TRP A 185 -8.51 3.58 0.87
N LEU A 186 -9.72 3.58 0.31
CA LEU A 186 -10.83 2.78 0.79
C LEU A 186 -10.82 1.44 0.06
N ILE A 187 -10.72 0.35 0.80
CA ILE A 187 -10.62 -1.01 0.25
C ILE A 187 -11.78 -1.84 0.75
N ALA A 188 -12.52 -2.48 -0.16
CA ALA A 188 -13.56 -3.43 0.18
C ALA A 188 -13.25 -4.81 -0.40
N LYS A 189 -13.14 -5.81 0.48
CA LYS A 189 -12.83 -7.21 0.16
C LYS A 189 -14.03 -8.11 0.45
N ASN A 190 -14.14 -9.23 -0.26
CA ASN A 190 -15.09 -10.28 0.13
C ASN A 190 -14.71 -10.86 1.50
N LYS A 191 -15.68 -11.54 2.14
CA LYS A 191 -15.44 -12.23 3.42
C LYS A 191 -14.34 -13.29 3.35
N VAL A 192 -14.08 -13.85 2.18
CA VAL A 192 -12.90 -14.69 1.95
C VAL A 192 -11.92 -13.91 1.08
N ALA A 193 -10.78 -13.57 1.66
CA ALA A 193 -9.82 -12.69 1.03
C ALA A 193 -8.38 -12.99 1.47
N ILE A 194 -7.42 -12.47 0.73
CA ILE A 194 -6.01 -12.41 1.12
C ILE A 194 -5.90 -11.50 2.35
N THR A 195 -5.17 -11.95 3.37
CA THR A 195 -4.93 -11.16 4.60
C THR A 195 -4.13 -9.89 4.28
N ASP A 196 -4.20 -8.91 5.17
CA ASP A 196 -3.41 -7.69 5.07
C ASP A 196 -2.06 -7.91 5.76
N VAL A 197 -0.96 -7.75 5.02
CA VAL A 197 0.40 -7.99 5.53
C VAL A 197 0.75 -7.09 6.73
N ASN A 198 0.25 -5.86 6.74
CA ASN A 198 0.53 -4.91 7.81
C ASN A 198 -0.27 -5.21 9.08
N GLU A 199 -1.54 -5.64 8.92
CA GLU A 199 -2.37 -6.06 10.05
C GLU A 199 -1.91 -7.37 10.67
N GLU A 200 -1.52 -8.35 9.84
CA GLU A 200 -1.01 -9.64 10.32
C GLU A 200 0.33 -9.50 11.04
N ASN A 201 1.15 -8.52 10.67
CA ASN A 201 2.45 -8.20 11.28
C ASN A 201 3.32 -9.44 11.52
N LYS A 202 3.34 -10.36 10.56
CA LYS A 202 4.12 -11.60 10.60
C LYS A 202 5.45 -11.43 9.89
N VAL A 203 6.53 -11.88 10.52
CA VAL A 203 7.84 -11.95 9.86
C VAL A 203 7.77 -12.96 8.71
N ALA A 204 8.12 -12.52 7.49
CA ALA A 204 8.09 -13.34 6.27
C ALA A 204 6.76 -14.07 6.05
N GLY A 205 5.64 -13.41 6.35
CA GLY A 205 4.29 -13.98 6.25
C GLY A 205 3.21 -12.92 6.25
N GLY A 206 1.97 -13.38 6.20
CA GLY A 206 0.79 -12.54 5.97
C GLY A 206 0.65 -12.12 4.51
N GLY A 207 -0.56 -11.93 4.02
CA GLY A 207 -0.81 -11.50 2.64
C GLY A 207 -0.17 -12.41 1.60
N LEU A 208 0.69 -11.82 0.77
CA LEU A 208 1.52 -12.52 -0.20
C LEU A 208 2.99 -12.38 0.19
N PHE A 209 3.68 -13.50 0.40
CA PHE A 209 5.12 -13.54 0.63
C PHE A 209 5.81 -14.39 -0.43
N VAL A 210 6.84 -13.85 -1.09
CA VAL A 210 7.57 -14.54 -2.15
C VAL A 210 9.02 -14.75 -1.76
N HIS A 211 9.52 -15.98 -1.94
CA HIS A 211 10.91 -16.31 -1.73
C HIS A 211 11.44 -17.23 -2.84
N TYR A 212 12.74 -17.42 -2.89
CA TYR A 212 13.40 -18.10 -3.99
C TYR A 212 14.34 -19.18 -3.48
N ALA A 213 14.54 -20.23 -4.32
CA ALA A 213 15.56 -21.24 -4.11
C ALA A 213 16.21 -21.64 -5.44
N ASN A 214 17.36 -22.30 -5.35
CA ASN A 214 18.07 -22.90 -6.50
C ASN A 214 18.24 -21.92 -7.67
N ILE A 215 18.66 -20.68 -7.36
CA ILE A 215 18.76 -19.58 -8.32
C ILE A 215 20.06 -19.74 -9.13
N SER A 216 19.90 -19.74 -10.45
CA SER A 216 20.98 -19.73 -11.42
C SER A 216 20.54 -19.08 -12.72
N GLU A 217 21.47 -18.84 -13.65
CA GLU A 217 21.15 -18.40 -15.02
C GLU A 217 20.32 -19.44 -15.81
N LYS A 218 20.36 -20.72 -15.39
CA LYS A 218 19.63 -21.81 -16.04
C LYS A 218 18.20 -21.96 -15.52
N SER A 219 18.02 -21.75 -14.22
CA SER A 219 16.72 -21.91 -13.57
C SER A 219 16.66 -21.24 -12.22
N ALA A 220 15.43 -20.93 -11.76
CA ALA A 220 15.13 -20.49 -10.40
C ALA A 220 13.78 -21.08 -9.95
N GLU A 221 13.69 -21.39 -8.67
CA GLU A 221 12.43 -21.75 -8.03
C GLU A 221 11.85 -20.53 -7.33
N VAL A 222 10.61 -20.19 -7.65
CA VAL A 222 9.87 -19.08 -7.05
C VAL A 222 8.75 -19.69 -6.22
N PHE A 223 8.77 -19.47 -4.91
CA PHE A 223 7.72 -19.90 -3.99
C PHE A 223 6.83 -18.71 -3.63
N VAL A 224 5.54 -18.92 -3.73
CA VAL A 224 4.51 -17.93 -3.41
C VAL A 224 3.68 -18.44 -2.24
N ASN A 225 3.83 -17.84 -1.09
CA ASN A 225 3.00 -18.09 0.08
C ASN A 225 1.82 -17.11 0.04
N THR A 226 0.62 -17.64 -0.15
CA THR A 226 -0.61 -16.85 -0.12
C THR A 226 -1.36 -17.17 1.15
N GLU A 227 -1.51 -16.18 2.03
CA GLU A 227 -2.32 -16.32 3.23
C GLU A 227 -3.72 -15.78 2.98
N VAL A 228 -4.73 -16.61 3.27
CA VAL A 228 -6.15 -16.29 3.07
C VAL A 228 -6.92 -16.53 4.36
N ARG A 229 -7.93 -15.69 4.61
CA ARG A 229 -8.84 -15.81 5.76
C ARG A 229 -10.28 -15.88 5.29
N ASN A 230 -11.07 -16.70 6.00
CA ASN A 230 -12.50 -16.78 5.83
C ASN A 230 -13.20 -16.07 6.99
N ASN A 231 -13.65 -14.84 6.77
CA ASN A 231 -14.46 -14.06 7.72
C ASN A 231 -15.98 -14.30 7.54
N ASP A 232 -16.37 -15.28 6.70
CA ASP A 232 -17.78 -15.68 6.55
C ASP A 232 -18.19 -16.59 7.72
N SER A 233 -19.46 -16.63 8.02
CA SER A 233 -20.08 -17.55 8.98
C SER A 233 -20.19 -19.00 8.48
N LYS A 234 -19.87 -19.25 7.21
CA LYS A 234 -19.94 -20.58 6.55
C LYS A 234 -18.57 -21.03 6.06
N ALA A 235 -18.40 -22.35 6.05
CA ALA A 235 -17.23 -22.94 5.38
C ALA A 235 -17.24 -22.66 3.87
N ARG A 236 -16.09 -22.28 3.32
CA ARG A 236 -15.95 -21.91 1.91
C ARG A 236 -14.90 -22.79 1.21
N SER A 237 -15.20 -23.18 -0.02
CA SER A 237 -14.24 -23.92 -0.87
C SER A 237 -13.75 -23.01 -1.97
N ILE A 238 -12.47 -22.67 -1.94
CA ILE A 238 -11.85 -21.71 -2.83
C ILE A 238 -10.71 -22.32 -3.63
N THR A 239 -10.36 -21.67 -4.73
CA THR A 239 -9.13 -21.93 -5.49
C THR A 239 -8.24 -20.71 -5.41
N ILE A 240 -6.99 -20.91 -4.99
CA ILE A 240 -5.92 -19.91 -5.06
C ILE A 240 -5.21 -20.13 -6.39
N GLU A 241 -5.17 -19.11 -7.22
CA GLU A 241 -4.49 -19.11 -8.52
C GLU A 241 -3.44 -18.05 -8.54
N ASN A 242 -2.18 -18.44 -8.79
CA ASN A 242 -1.06 -17.52 -9.01
C ASN A 242 -0.59 -17.63 -10.46
N SER A 243 -0.42 -16.50 -11.13
CA SER A 243 0.12 -16.39 -12.48
C SER A 243 1.41 -15.61 -12.47
N LEU A 244 2.47 -16.16 -13.04
CA LEU A 244 3.77 -15.48 -13.18
C LEU A 244 3.85 -14.81 -14.58
N VAL A 245 3.90 -13.48 -14.59
CA VAL A 245 3.91 -12.65 -15.81
C VAL A 245 5.27 -11.99 -15.98
N PRO A 246 5.86 -11.98 -17.18
CA PRO A 246 5.36 -12.45 -18.48
C PRO A 246 5.64 -13.94 -18.78
N TYR A 247 6.06 -14.73 -17.78
CA TYR A 247 6.45 -16.14 -17.99
C TYR A 247 5.28 -17.04 -18.40
N ALA A 248 4.02 -16.53 -18.32
CA ALA A 248 2.78 -17.21 -18.69
C ALA A 248 2.53 -18.56 -17.97
N ALA A 249 3.15 -18.77 -16.82
CA ALA A 249 2.92 -19.94 -15.98
C ALA A 249 1.81 -19.67 -14.98
N ILE A 250 0.93 -20.66 -14.79
CA ILE A 250 -0.17 -20.58 -13.82
C ILE A 250 -0.09 -21.81 -12.92
N VAL A 251 -0.20 -21.59 -11.62
CA VAL A 251 -0.37 -22.65 -10.61
C VAL A 251 -1.64 -22.39 -9.83
N SER A 252 -2.40 -23.45 -9.54
CA SER A 252 -3.65 -23.35 -8.81
C SER A 252 -3.78 -24.45 -7.76
N GLN A 253 -4.43 -24.13 -6.63
CA GLN A 253 -4.71 -25.08 -5.57
C GLN A 253 -6.07 -24.81 -4.96
N ARG A 254 -6.89 -25.86 -4.87
CA ARG A 254 -8.19 -25.81 -4.18
C ARG A 254 -8.02 -26.14 -2.71
N ILE A 255 -8.65 -25.35 -1.85
CA ILE A 255 -8.68 -25.56 -0.40
C ILE A 255 -10.09 -25.33 0.14
N LYS A 256 -10.35 -25.87 1.34
CA LYS A 256 -11.54 -25.56 2.14
C LYS A 256 -11.10 -24.79 3.37
N LEU A 257 -11.84 -23.73 3.71
CA LEU A 257 -11.64 -22.89 4.91
C LEU A 257 -12.90 -22.95 5.77
N GLN A 258 -12.74 -23.21 7.05
CA GLN A 258 -13.81 -23.08 8.03
C GLN A 258 -14.10 -21.61 8.36
N PRO A 259 -15.23 -21.28 9.00
CA PRO A 259 -15.49 -19.95 9.53
C PRO A 259 -14.35 -19.50 10.44
N GLY A 260 -13.82 -18.27 10.21
CA GLY A 260 -12.72 -17.70 10.99
C GLY A 260 -11.33 -18.29 10.68
N GLU A 261 -11.23 -19.33 9.85
CA GLU A 261 -9.94 -19.97 9.56
C GLU A 261 -9.05 -19.07 8.69
N THR A 262 -7.77 -18.99 9.10
CA THR A 262 -6.68 -18.42 8.30
C THR A 262 -5.73 -19.55 7.87
N LYS A 263 -5.37 -19.59 6.60
CA LYS A 263 -4.50 -20.62 6.04
C LYS A 263 -3.51 -20.04 5.05
N THR A 264 -2.26 -20.47 5.17
CA THR A 264 -1.20 -20.16 4.19
C THR A 264 -1.05 -21.33 3.23
N VAL A 265 -1.03 -21.04 1.93
CA VAL A 265 -0.81 -22.01 0.86
C VAL A 265 0.46 -21.61 0.12
N THR A 266 1.39 -22.56 0.01
CA THR A 266 2.64 -22.39 -0.74
C THR A 266 2.50 -23.01 -2.13
N GLN A 267 2.76 -22.21 -3.16
CA GLN A 267 2.79 -22.65 -4.55
C GLN A 267 4.16 -22.35 -5.14
N ARG A 268 4.61 -23.18 -6.09
CA ARG A 268 5.96 -23.10 -6.65
C ARG A 268 5.91 -22.97 -8.16
N PHE A 269 6.74 -22.06 -8.70
CA PHE A 269 7.08 -21.96 -10.11
C PHE A 269 8.53 -22.42 -10.33
N LEU A 270 8.78 -23.18 -11.39
CA LEU A 270 10.12 -23.42 -11.92
C LEU A 270 10.31 -22.52 -13.14
N VAL A 271 11.11 -21.48 -13.00
CA VAL A 271 11.42 -20.52 -14.06
C VAL A 271 12.70 -20.94 -14.75
N LYS A 272 12.60 -21.32 -16.03
CA LYS A 272 13.76 -21.67 -16.87
C LYS A 272 14.36 -20.41 -17.47
N LYS A 273 15.72 -20.28 -17.47
CA LYS A 273 16.46 -19.12 -17.95
C LYS A 273 15.88 -17.79 -17.44
N PRO A 274 15.80 -17.60 -16.12
CA PRO A 274 15.22 -16.40 -15.55
C PRO A 274 16.05 -15.16 -15.90
N HIS A 275 15.39 -14.03 -16.09
CA HIS A 275 16.03 -12.73 -16.04
C HIS A 275 16.32 -12.40 -14.57
N LEU A 276 17.55 -12.60 -14.15
CA LEU A 276 17.95 -12.30 -12.78
C LEU A 276 18.01 -10.80 -12.56
N TRP A 277 17.47 -10.36 -11.44
CA TRP A 277 17.51 -8.95 -11.07
C TRP A 277 18.92 -8.56 -10.60
N SER A 278 19.39 -7.43 -11.07
CA SER A 278 20.56 -6.71 -10.53
C SER A 278 20.31 -5.21 -10.64
N PRO A 279 21.13 -4.35 -9.97
CA PRO A 279 21.04 -2.90 -10.15
C PRO A 279 21.21 -2.45 -11.61
N GLU A 280 22.04 -3.15 -12.38
CA GLU A 280 22.29 -2.86 -13.81
C GLU A 280 21.14 -3.32 -14.71
N THR A 281 20.45 -4.38 -14.29
CA THR A 281 19.31 -4.97 -15.00
C THR A 281 18.17 -5.25 -14.01
N PRO A 282 17.44 -4.21 -13.56
CA PRO A 282 16.44 -4.34 -12.51
C PRO A 282 15.13 -4.93 -13.04
N TYR A 283 15.23 -6.13 -13.64
CA TYR A 283 14.09 -6.81 -14.25
C TYR A 283 13.10 -7.30 -13.21
N LEU A 284 11.81 -6.97 -13.38
CA LEU A 284 10.74 -7.38 -12.49
C LEU A 284 9.72 -8.28 -13.21
N TYR A 285 9.38 -9.37 -12.56
CA TYR A 285 8.20 -10.17 -12.84
C TYR A 285 7.01 -9.66 -12.02
N SER A 286 5.82 -10.10 -12.38
CA SER A 286 4.61 -9.87 -11.58
C SER A 286 3.95 -11.20 -11.24
N ILE A 287 3.56 -11.37 -9.98
CA ILE A 287 2.65 -12.41 -9.55
C ILE A 287 1.25 -11.82 -9.52
N ALA A 288 0.36 -12.29 -10.38
CA ALA A 288 -1.06 -11.99 -10.30
C ALA A 288 -1.76 -13.10 -9.51
N THR A 289 -2.25 -12.77 -8.32
CA THR A 289 -2.93 -13.70 -7.42
C THR A 289 -4.44 -13.49 -7.49
N ARG A 290 -5.20 -14.57 -7.64
CA ARG A 290 -6.68 -14.57 -7.58
C ARG A 290 -7.17 -15.61 -6.59
N ILE A 291 -8.16 -15.22 -5.80
CA ILE A 291 -8.95 -16.11 -4.96
C ILE A 291 -10.30 -16.29 -5.66
N LYS A 292 -10.64 -17.53 -5.99
CA LYS A 292 -11.86 -17.86 -6.73
C LYS A 292 -12.76 -18.83 -5.95
N GLU A 293 -14.06 -18.66 -6.07
CA GLU A 293 -15.06 -19.67 -5.71
C GLU A 293 -15.87 -20.03 -6.96
N GLY A 294 -15.65 -21.22 -7.46
CA GLY A 294 -16.15 -21.62 -8.80
C GLY A 294 -15.60 -20.68 -9.88
N LYS A 295 -16.49 -19.97 -10.58
CA LYS A 295 -16.14 -18.98 -11.62
C LYS A 295 -15.97 -17.56 -11.08
N GLN A 296 -16.45 -17.31 -9.86
CA GLN A 296 -16.42 -15.97 -9.27
C GLN A 296 -15.04 -15.68 -8.68
N SER A 297 -14.49 -14.51 -8.99
CA SER A 297 -13.31 -13.95 -8.33
C SER A 297 -13.73 -13.23 -7.06
N LEU A 298 -13.15 -13.62 -5.92
CA LEU A 298 -13.47 -13.06 -4.61
C LEU A 298 -12.48 -11.96 -4.22
N ASP A 299 -11.19 -12.18 -4.51
CA ASP A 299 -10.12 -11.25 -4.15
C ASP A 299 -8.92 -11.45 -5.07
N GLY A 300 -7.99 -10.50 -5.08
CA GLY A 300 -6.74 -10.62 -5.82
C GLY A 300 -5.94 -9.33 -5.84
N GLY A 301 -4.71 -9.47 -6.30
CA GLY A 301 -3.77 -8.36 -6.43
C GLY A 301 -2.57 -8.75 -7.27
N ILE A 302 -1.72 -7.77 -7.55
CA ILE A 302 -0.45 -7.95 -8.28
C ILE A 302 0.70 -7.66 -7.32
N THR A 303 1.69 -8.54 -7.29
CA THR A 303 2.94 -8.35 -6.55
C THR A 303 4.12 -8.38 -7.52
N LYS A 304 4.90 -7.30 -7.56
CA LYS A 304 6.12 -7.24 -8.36
C LYS A 304 7.27 -7.92 -7.63
N ILE A 305 8.04 -8.73 -8.35
CA ILE A 305 9.15 -9.51 -7.79
C ILE A 305 10.39 -9.44 -8.68
N GLY A 306 11.57 -9.43 -8.06
CA GLY A 306 12.87 -9.55 -8.76
C GLY A 306 13.57 -10.84 -8.32
N ILE A 307 13.76 -11.79 -9.25
CA ILE A 307 14.40 -13.07 -8.95
C ILE A 307 15.89 -12.82 -8.76
N ARG A 308 16.41 -13.02 -7.54
CA ARG A 308 17.81 -12.83 -7.18
C ARG A 308 18.20 -13.64 -5.97
N SER A 309 19.48 -13.90 -5.83
CA SER A 309 20.11 -14.33 -4.57
C SER A 309 21.17 -13.32 -4.14
N PHE A 310 21.38 -13.15 -2.85
CA PHE A 310 22.48 -12.37 -2.33
C PHE A 310 23.05 -13.00 -1.06
N GLU A 311 24.34 -12.80 -0.85
CA GLU A 311 25.07 -13.31 0.28
C GLU A 311 26.12 -12.31 0.74
N PHE A 312 26.36 -12.23 2.06
CA PHE A 312 27.50 -11.53 2.64
C PHE A 312 28.52 -12.57 3.12
N LYS A 313 29.65 -12.68 2.44
CA LYS A 313 30.71 -13.70 2.70
C LYS A 313 31.87 -13.14 3.50
N GLY A 314 31.58 -12.40 4.55
CA GLY A 314 32.62 -11.83 5.42
C GLY A 314 33.64 -11.00 4.63
N LYS A 315 34.94 -11.40 4.68
CA LYS A 315 36.03 -10.69 3.98
C LYS A 315 35.94 -10.74 2.45
N GLU A 316 35.17 -11.66 1.88
CA GLU A 316 34.93 -11.70 0.44
C GLU A 316 33.91 -10.67 -0.02
N GLY A 317 33.14 -10.09 0.92
CA GLY A 317 32.20 -9.04 0.66
C GLY A 317 30.84 -9.53 0.17
N PHE A 318 30.13 -8.69 -0.60
CA PHE A 318 28.79 -8.93 -1.11
C PHE A 318 28.82 -9.73 -2.42
N TRP A 319 27.93 -10.73 -2.48
CA TRP A 319 27.73 -11.58 -3.65
C TRP A 319 26.29 -11.45 -4.14
N LEU A 320 26.09 -11.28 -5.44
CA LEU A 320 24.78 -11.20 -6.08
C LEU A 320 24.70 -12.27 -7.18
N ASN A 321 23.63 -13.05 -7.17
CA ASN A 321 23.40 -14.13 -8.15
C ASN A 321 24.57 -15.08 -8.31
N GLY A 322 25.20 -15.44 -7.18
CA GLY A 322 26.33 -16.38 -7.14
C GLY A 322 27.68 -15.80 -7.62
N LYS A 323 27.75 -14.50 -7.92
CA LYS A 323 28.97 -13.81 -8.35
C LYS A 323 29.38 -12.75 -7.33
N LYS A 324 30.69 -12.61 -7.09
CA LYS A 324 31.20 -11.50 -6.27
C LYS A 324 30.75 -10.18 -6.93
N TYR A 325 30.07 -9.37 -6.18
CA TYR A 325 29.66 -8.05 -6.65
C TYR A 325 30.80 -7.07 -6.38
N HIS A 326 31.01 -6.17 -7.30
CA HIS A 326 31.95 -5.09 -7.09
C HIS A 326 31.49 -4.18 -5.95
N GLN A 327 32.05 -3.08 -5.73
CA GLN A 327 31.71 -2.19 -4.62
C GLN A 327 30.25 -1.70 -4.72
N LEU A 328 29.47 -1.88 -3.65
CA LEU A 328 28.19 -1.23 -3.49
C LEU A 328 28.44 0.26 -3.21
N VAL A 329 27.97 1.11 -4.11
CA VAL A 329 28.04 2.56 -3.97
C VAL A 329 26.61 3.06 -3.77
N GLY A 330 26.39 3.84 -2.72
CA GLY A 330 25.12 4.44 -2.39
C GLY A 330 25.25 5.93 -2.15
N ALA A 331 24.14 6.62 -2.23
CA ALA A 331 24.01 8.02 -1.85
C ALA A 331 22.74 8.20 -1.02
N ASN A 332 22.74 9.18 -0.14
CA ASN A 332 21.54 9.64 0.56
C ASN A 332 20.85 10.70 -0.30
N ARG A 333 19.52 10.62 -0.32
CA ARG A 333 18.69 11.63 -0.98
C ARG A 333 17.67 12.14 0.02
N HIS A 334 17.61 13.44 0.21
CA HIS A 334 16.47 14.09 0.86
C HIS A 334 15.38 14.27 -0.19
N GLN A 335 14.17 13.86 0.16
CA GLN A 335 13.03 13.92 -0.77
C GLN A 335 12.07 15.02 -0.31
N ASP A 336 12.58 16.25 -0.38
CA ASP A 336 11.84 17.46 -0.05
C ASP A 336 11.53 18.21 -1.34
N PHE A 337 10.25 18.59 -1.50
CA PHE A 337 9.81 19.38 -2.64
C PHE A 337 9.37 20.77 -2.16
N ALA A 338 9.59 21.75 -3.01
CA ALA A 338 9.15 23.11 -2.76
C ALA A 338 7.68 23.14 -2.31
N TYR A 339 7.40 23.83 -1.23
CA TYR A 339 6.11 24.06 -0.61
C TYR A 339 5.45 22.86 0.05
N VAL A 340 5.52 21.67 -0.52
CA VAL A 340 4.76 20.49 -0.05
C VAL A 340 5.59 19.51 0.78
N GLY A 341 6.92 19.70 0.86
CA GLY A 341 7.81 18.80 1.61
C GLY A 341 7.72 17.36 1.08
N ASN A 342 7.28 16.42 1.91
CA ASN A 342 7.18 15.00 1.56
C ASN A 342 5.79 14.62 0.98
N ALA A 343 4.85 15.56 0.88
CA ALA A 343 3.48 15.28 0.43
C ALA A 343 3.38 15.25 -1.10
N LEU A 344 3.66 14.10 -1.71
CA LEU A 344 3.70 13.86 -3.16
C LEU A 344 2.89 12.63 -3.56
#